data_0f9f139f453bce4ac3713662e81e4215
#
_entry.id   0f9f139f453bce4ac3713662e81e4215
#
_cell.length_a   1.000
_cell.length_b   1.000
_cell.length_c   1.000
_cell.angle_alpha   90.00
_cell.angle_beta   90.00
_cell.angle_gamma   90.00
#
_symmetry.space_group_name_H-M   'P 1'
#
loop_
_entity.id
_entity.type
_entity.pdbx_description
1 polymer ?
#
loop_
_entity_poly.entity_id
_entity_poly.type
_entity_poly.pdbx_seq_one_letter_code
_entity_poly.pdbx_strand_id
1 'polypeptide(L)'
;MPFRWGIFGTGAISAKFAAGLAAAQDAEVSFIASRTPERAQHFAQQFGIGRAIGGYREAAKAGGVDAVYIATPPSEHAAHALLCLEAGIPVLVEKPFASSAADAARIAETARAHSVFAMEAMWTRFLPAGRALKEKIAARAVGQVRLVAGNFGSSQVPDPNSGMFNPNTGGGALAHLAAYPLSLGQWLFGAPTLVQAIGTIGPTGVDEDAAFQLLYPGGVIGSYFVSARAWAPDAFQVLGSDGMIAVRGSVVRPYGLDIVEEAPLKPEQAQFGLKARLKQHGLVHRIAQVMGRSSRGRGKAHRYHYAGNGYHYEAEEVRACIGKGAVESAIMPLDDSVAVAETVDRIRAAIRGQAAGSGVA
;
A
#
# COMPACT_ATOMS: atom_id res chain seq x y z
N MET A 1 -5.69 26.97 -15.91
CA MET A 1 -6.33 25.88 -16.70
C MET A 1 -6.30 24.64 -15.83
N PRO A 2 -7.34 23.79 -15.85
CA PRO A 2 -7.37 22.56 -15.07
C PRO A 2 -6.26 21.61 -15.51
N PHE A 3 -5.76 20.81 -14.56
CA PHE A 3 -4.79 19.75 -14.83
C PHE A 3 -5.52 18.58 -15.51
N ARG A 4 -5.05 18.19 -16.68
CA ARG A 4 -5.74 17.26 -17.59
C ARG A 4 -5.20 15.85 -17.44
N TRP A 5 -6.06 14.95 -17.03
CA TRP A 5 -5.75 13.53 -16.88
C TRP A 5 -6.20 12.71 -18.09
N GLY A 6 -5.31 11.85 -18.59
CA GLY A 6 -5.70 10.68 -19.36
C GLY A 6 -5.86 9.47 -18.42
N ILE A 7 -6.77 8.55 -18.72
CA ILE A 7 -6.91 7.31 -17.94
C ILE A 7 -6.75 6.11 -18.87
N PHE A 8 -5.85 5.19 -18.51
CA PHE A 8 -5.67 3.90 -19.19
C PHE A 8 -6.33 2.79 -18.37
N GLY A 9 -7.35 2.14 -18.95
CA GLY A 9 -8.15 1.10 -18.31
C GLY A 9 -9.54 1.61 -17.88
N THR A 10 -10.54 0.75 -17.98
CA THR A 10 -11.96 1.01 -17.69
C THR A 10 -12.48 0.15 -16.53
N GLY A 11 -11.60 -0.18 -15.59
CA GLY A 11 -11.91 -1.00 -14.42
C GLY A 11 -12.52 -0.20 -13.27
N ALA A 12 -12.89 -0.91 -12.18
CA ALA A 12 -13.47 -0.30 -10.99
C ALA A 12 -12.52 0.73 -10.33
N ILE A 13 -11.21 0.55 -10.46
CA ILE A 13 -10.22 1.50 -9.90
C ILE A 13 -10.20 2.79 -10.72
N SER A 14 -10.26 2.72 -12.04
CA SER A 14 -10.41 3.90 -12.91
C SER A 14 -11.65 4.72 -12.56
N ALA A 15 -12.77 4.04 -12.26
CA ALA A 15 -14.00 4.70 -11.82
C ALA A 15 -13.82 5.43 -10.46
N LYS A 16 -13.10 4.81 -9.52
CA LYS A 16 -12.80 5.44 -8.22
C LYS A 16 -11.87 6.64 -8.38
N PHE A 17 -10.86 6.56 -9.24
CA PHE A 17 -9.96 7.67 -9.52
C PHE A 17 -10.72 8.83 -10.19
N ALA A 18 -11.48 8.57 -11.25
CA ALA A 18 -12.29 9.58 -11.92
C ALA A 18 -13.26 10.30 -10.94
N ALA A 19 -13.95 9.53 -10.08
CA ALA A 19 -14.81 10.09 -9.04
C ALA A 19 -13.99 10.86 -7.97
N GLY A 20 -12.77 10.42 -7.67
CA GLY A 20 -11.88 11.08 -6.70
C GLY A 20 -11.40 12.43 -7.17
N LEU A 21 -11.17 12.61 -8.47
CA LEU A 21 -10.75 13.87 -9.04
C LEU A 21 -11.77 15.00 -8.83
N ALA A 22 -13.04 14.70 -8.58
CA ALA A 22 -14.04 15.71 -8.24
C ALA A 22 -13.73 16.47 -6.93
N ALA A 23 -12.88 15.88 -6.05
CA ALA A 23 -12.40 16.54 -4.84
C ALA A 23 -11.03 17.22 -5.02
N ALA A 24 -10.35 17.03 -6.17
CA ALA A 24 -9.10 17.69 -6.50
C ALA A 24 -9.34 19.12 -6.96
N GLN A 25 -8.41 20.02 -6.66
CA GLN A 25 -8.47 21.38 -7.17
C GLN A 25 -8.06 21.42 -8.65
N ASP A 26 -8.90 22.01 -9.49
CA ASP A 26 -8.61 22.23 -10.91
C ASP A 26 -8.09 20.98 -11.64
N ALA A 27 -8.78 19.87 -11.56
CA ALA A 27 -8.46 18.64 -12.29
C ALA A 27 -9.64 18.19 -13.16
N GLU A 28 -9.34 17.66 -14.34
CA GLU A 28 -10.35 17.08 -15.24
C GLU A 28 -9.83 15.81 -15.92
N VAL A 29 -10.75 14.95 -16.34
CA VAL A 29 -10.42 13.79 -17.18
C VAL A 29 -10.60 14.19 -18.64
N SER A 30 -9.50 14.32 -19.37
CA SER A 30 -9.47 14.71 -20.79
C SER A 30 -9.86 13.57 -21.71
N PHE A 31 -9.39 12.36 -21.40
CA PHE A 31 -9.80 11.14 -22.14
C PHE A 31 -9.74 9.88 -21.27
N ILE A 32 -10.45 8.85 -21.73
CA ILE A 32 -10.37 7.47 -21.25
C ILE A 32 -9.93 6.57 -22.40
N ALA A 33 -8.97 5.67 -22.16
CA ALA A 33 -8.53 4.67 -23.12
C ALA A 33 -8.78 3.24 -22.64
N SER A 34 -9.14 2.37 -23.59
CA SER A 34 -9.30 0.95 -23.35
C SER A 34 -8.80 0.16 -24.56
N ARG A 35 -8.60 -1.16 -24.41
CA ARG A 35 -8.24 -2.08 -25.51
C ARG A 35 -9.24 -2.01 -26.68
N THR A 36 -10.52 -1.80 -26.36
CA THR A 36 -11.57 -1.69 -27.37
C THR A 36 -12.28 -0.33 -27.26
N PRO A 37 -12.64 0.29 -28.39
CA PRO A 37 -13.34 1.58 -28.41
C PRO A 37 -14.66 1.55 -27.63
N GLU A 38 -15.41 0.44 -27.71
CA GLU A 38 -16.74 0.28 -27.09
C GLU A 38 -16.65 0.40 -25.56
N ARG A 39 -15.63 -0.23 -24.95
CA ARG A 39 -15.41 -0.16 -23.50
C ARG A 39 -15.01 1.25 -23.07
N ALA A 40 -14.17 1.93 -23.84
CA ALA A 40 -13.79 3.30 -23.59
C ALA A 40 -15.01 4.22 -23.69
N GLN A 41 -15.85 4.06 -24.72
CA GLN A 41 -17.04 4.86 -24.96
C GLN A 41 -18.09 4.66 -23.86
N HIS A 42 -18.32 3.43 -23.43
CA HIS A 42 -19.24 3.13 -22.32
C HIS A 42 -18.80 3.83 -21.02
N PHE A 43 -17.53 3.75 -20.67
CA PHE A 43 -16.99 4.42 -19.50
C PHE A 43 -17.07 5.95 -19.63
N ALA A 44 -16.71 6.49 -20.79
CA ALA A 44 -16.79 7.93 -21.07
C ALA A 44 -18.20 8.49 -20.88
N GLN A 45 -19.23 7.78 -21.37
CA GLN A 45 -20.63 8.14 -21.17
C GLN A 45 -21.03 8.13 -19.69
N GLN A 46 -20.60 7.13 -18.94
CA GLN A 46 -20.92 6.99 -17.51
C GLN A 46 -20.32 8.12 -16.65
N PHE A 47 -19.15 8.61 -16.99
CA PHE A 47 -18.41 9.62 -16.22
C PHE A 47 -18.37 11.01 -16.87
N GLY A 48 -19.08 11.23 -17.97
CA GLY A 48 -19.14 12.52 -18.66
C GLY A 48 -17.81 12.94 -19.30
N ILE A 49 -16.96 11.96 -19.71
CA ILE A 49 -15.65 12.21 -20.32
C ILE A 49 -15.85 12.45 -21.82
N GLY A 50 -15.38 13.58 -22.32
CA GLY A 50 -15.61 13.99 -23.71
C GLY A 50 -14.89 13.15 -24.78
N ARG A 51 -13.83 12.42 -24.42
CA ARG A 51 -12.99 11.66 -25.38
C ARG A 51 -12.82 10.21 -24.94
N ALA A 52 -13.20 9.27 -25.80
CA ALA A 52 -12.96 7.84 -25.64
C ALA A 52 -12.03 7.35 -26.74
N ILE A 53 -10.97 6.61 -26.39
CA ILE A 53 -9.94 6.17 -27.33
C ILE A 53 -9.79 4.64 -27.26
N GLY A 54 -9.88 3.98 -28.41
CA GLY A 54 -9.57 2.57 -28.57
C GLY A 54 -8.07 2.40 -28.82
N GLY A 55 -7.39 1.61 -27.99
CA GLY A 55 -5.95 1.39 -28.09
C GLY A 55 -5.11 2.36 -27.23
N TYR A 56 -4.18 1.79 -26.46
CA TYR A 56 -3.33 2.58 -25.55
C TYR A 56 -2.21 3.32 -26.31
N ARG A 57 -1.72 2.75 -27.41
CA ARG A 57 -0.73 3.39 -28.27
C ARG A 57 -1.30 4.62 -28.97
N GLU A 58 -2.54 4.53 -29.42
CA GLU A 58 -3.29 5.65 -30.01
C GLU A 58 -3.54 6.73 -28.98
N ALA A 59 -3.85 6.35 -27.76
CA ALA A 59 -4.08 7.27 -26.64
C ALA A 59 -2.79 8.02 -26.24
N ALA A 60 -1.64 7.36 -26.21
CA ALA A 60 -0.35 8.00 -25.97
C ALA A 60 0.02 9.02 -27.04
N LYS A 61 -0.38 8.79 -28.30
CA LYS A 61 -0.16 9.73 -29.41
C LYS A 61 -1.17 10.89 -29.43
N ALA A 62 -2.31 10.73 -28.81
CA ALA A 62 -3.43 11.65 -28.92
C ALA A 62 -3.19 13.01 -28.28
N GLY A 63 -2.27 13.12 -27.32
CA GLY A 63 -1.92 14.34 -26.61
C GLY A 63 -3.09 14.98 -25.84
N GLY A 64 -2.89 16.21 -25.37
CA GLY A 64 -3.92 16.97 -24.67
C GLY A 64 -4.12 16.58 -23.22
N VAL A 65 -3.09 16.00 -22.58
CA VAL A 65 -3.04 15.66 -21.17
C VAL A 65 -1.75 16.13 -20.52
N ASP A 66 -1.77 16.33 -19.23
CA ASP A 66 -0.63 16.70 -18.42
C ASP A 66 -0.05 15.48 -17.70
N ALA A 67 -0.86 14.45 -17.45
CA ALA A 67 -0.43 13.13 -16.99
C ALA A 67 -1.44 12.03 -17.38
N VAL A 68 -0.99 10.77 -17.35
CA VAL A 68 -1.81 9.58 -17.55
C VAL A 68 -1.85 8.75 -16.27
N TYR A 69 -3.05 8.43 -15.82
CA TYR A 69 -3.29 7.43 -14.76
C TYR A 69 -3.43 6.04 -15.40
N ILE A 70 -2.53 5.13 -15.02
CA ILE A 70 -2.49 3.76 -15.56
C ILE A 70 -3.14 2.82 -14.56
N ALA A 71 -4.32 2.31 -14.91
CA ALA A 71 -5.15 1.41 -14.10
C ALA A 71 -5.56 0.16 -14.91
N THR A 72 -4.66 -0.31 -15.72
CA THR A 72 -4.75 -1.59 -16.45
C THR A 72 -4.44 -2.75 -15.50
N PRO A 73 -4.53 -4.03 -15.92
CA PRO A 73 -4.03 -5.12 -15.09
C PRO A 73 -2.54 -4.97 -14.73
N PRO A 74 -2.08 -5.43 -13.55
CA PRO A 74 -0.68 -5.30 -13.13
C PRO A 74 0.35 -5.81 -14.13
N SER A 75 0.04 -6.88 -14.89
CA SER A 75 0.91 -7.40 -15.95
C SER A 75 1.18 -6.41 -17.09
N GLU A 76 0.34 -5.39 -17.26
CA GLU A 76 0.41 -4.41 -18.33
C GLU A 76 0.99 -3.05 -17.87
N HIS A 77 1.16 -2.86 -16.55
CA HIS A 77 1.60 -1.58 -16.00
C HIS A 77 2.90 -1.09 -16.60
N ALA A 78 3.91 -1.95 -16.65
CA ALA A 78 5.23 -1.59 -17.20
C ALA A 78 5.15 -1.21 -18.68
N ALA A 79 4.48 -2.01 -19.50
CA ALA A 79 4.35 -1.73 -20.94
C ALA A 79 3.65 -0.39 -21.19
N HIS A 80 2.60 -0.08 -20.45
CA HIS A 80 1.85 1.16 -20.60
C HIS A 80 2.59 2.38 -20.02
N ALA A 81 3.32 2.19 -18.89
CA ALA A 81 4.15 3.24 -18.33
C ALA A 81 5.28 3.62 -19.28
N LEU A 82 6.02 2.64 -19.81
CA LEU A 82 7.10 2.87 -20.79
C LEU A 82 6.58 3.56 -22.05
N LEU A 83 5.43 3.11 -22.57
CA LEU A 83 4.79 3.73 -23.73
C LEU A 83 4.52 5.23 -23.52
N CYS A 84 4.07 5.62 -22.33
CA CYS A 84 3.81 7.03 -22.01
C CYS A 84 5.11 7.80 -21.77
N LEU A 85 6.06 7.24 -21.00
CA LEU A 85 7.32 7.90 -20.66
C LEU A 85 8.18 8.16 -21.90
N GLU A 86 8.26 7.20 -22.84
CA GLU A 86 8.95 7.35 -24.14
C GLU A 86 8.29 8.44 -25.03
N ALA A 87 6.99 8.68 -24.84
CA ALA A 87 6.25 9.75 -25.51
C ALA A 87 6.33 11.10 -24.75
N GLY A 88 7.11 11.19 -23.65
CA GLY A 88 7.23 12.40 -22.84
C GLY A 88 6.01 12.69 -21.97
N ILE A 89 5.16 11.71 -21.68
CA ILE A 89 3.92 11.86 -20.91
C ILE A 89 4.14 11.39 -19.47
N PRO A 90 3.96 12.25 -18.46
CA PRO A 90 3.99 11.89 -17.05
C PRO A 90 2.98 10.80 -16.69
N VAL A 91 3.33 9.91 -15.74
CA VAL A 91 2.48 8.78 -15.36
C VAL A 91 2.28 8.67 -13.85
N LEU A 92 1.05 8.30 -13.47
CA LEU A 92 0.67 7.77 -12.17
C LEU A 92 0.23 6.32 -12.39
N VAL A 93 0.99 5.36 -11.89
CA VAL A 93 0.77 3.92 -12.15
C VAL A 93 0.13 3.27 -10.92
N GLU A 94 -0.98 2.57 -11.10
CA GLU A 94 -1.62 1.80 -10.03
C GLU A 94 -0.66 0.79 -9.38
N LYS A 95 -0.95 0.52 -8.10
CA LYS A 95 -0.23 -0.52 -7.37
C LYS A 95 -0.71 -1.93 -7.77
N PRO A 96 0.18 -2.90 -7.79
CA PRO A 96 1.63 -2.79 -7.64
C PRO A 96 2.23 -2.04 -8.85
N PHE A 97 3.29 -1.29 -8.62
CA PHE A 97 3.93 -0.46 -9.67
C PHE A 97 4.26 -1.24 -10.95
N ALA A 98 4.70 -2.49 -10.76
CA ALA A 98 4.90 -3.46 -11.82
C ALA A 98 4.73 -4.89 -11.28
N SER A 99 4.71 -5.88 -12.16
CA SER A 99 4.59 -7.30 -11.81
C SER A 99 5.89 -7.91 -11.29
N SER A 100 7.04 -7.26 -11.55
CA SER A 100 8.37 -7.70 -11.12
C SER A 100 9.26 -6.51 -10.76
N ALA A 101 10.30 -6.76 -9.98
CA ALA A 101 11.31 -5.75 -9.66
C ALA A 101 12.05 -5.25 -10.91
N ALA A 102 12.33 -6.14 -11.86
CA ALA A 102 12.98 -5.78 -13.12
C ALA A 102 12.14 -4.78 -13.94
N ASP A 103 10.83 -5.00 -14.02
CA ASP A 103 9.92 -4.08 -14.70
C ASP A 103 9.77 -2.76 -13.95
N ALA A 104 9.72 -2.79 -12.62
CA ALA A 104 9.71 -1.58 -11.79
C ALA A 104 10.97 -0.73 -12.00
N ALA A 105 12.14 -1.37 -12.02
CA ALA A 105 13.41 -0.70 -12.31
C ALA A 105 13.43 -0.08 -13.73
N ARG A 106 12.94 -0.79 -14.75
CA ARG A 106 12.83 -0.25 -16.11
C ARG A 106 11.95 1.00 -16.19
N ILE A 107 10.82 1.02 -15.48
CA ILE A 107 9.97 2.23 -15.43
C ILE A 107 10.76 3.38 -14.78
N ALA A 108 11.42 3.15 -13.66
CA ALA A 108 12.19 4.16 -12.94
C ALA A 108 13.36 4.71 -13.78
N GLU A 109 14.13 3.83 -14.41
CA GLU A 109 15.23 4.20 -15.30
C GLU A 109 14.75 5.01 -16.51
N THR A 110 13.65 4.59 -17.16
CA THR A 110 13.08 5.29 -18.31
C THR A 110 12.56 6.67 -17.92
N ALA A 111 11.87 6.79 -16.79
CA ALA A 111 11.39 8.07 -16.27
C ALA A 111 12.55 9.07 -16.07
N ARG A 112 13.63 8.62 -15.45
CA ARG A 112 14.83 9.42 -15.19
C ARG A 112 15.58 9.76 -16.50
N ALA A 113 15.76 8.78 -17.41
CA ALA A 113 16.45 8.98 -18.68
C ALA A 113 15.74 10.00 -19.59
N HIS A 114 14.41 9.99 -19.58
CA HIS A 114 13.61 10.93 -20.37
C HIS A 114 13.28 12.23 -19.60
N SER A 115 13.65 12.35 -18.32
CA SER A 115 13.27 13.44 -17.44
C SER A 115 11.76 13.66 -17.38
N VAL A 116 10.97 12.58 -17.37
CA VAL A 116 9.52 12.55 -17.33
C VAL A 116 9.04 12.02 -15.98
N PHE A 117 8.08 12.68 -15.37
CA PHE A 117 7.57 12.29 -14.05
C PHE A 117 6.90 10.91 -14.06
N ALA A 118 7.24 10.10 -13.06
CA ALA A 118 6.55 8.84 -12.76
C ALA A 118 6.36 8.67 -11.24
N MET A 119 5.23 8.08 -10.85
CA MET A 119 4.93 7.77 -9.46
C MET A 119 4.02 6.54 -9.37
N GLU A 120 4.21 5.70 -8.36
CA GLU A 120 3.26 4.66 -7.98
C GLU A 120 2.08 5.23 -7.20
N ALA A 121 0.87 4.80 -7.54
CA ALA A 121 -0.37 5.20 -6.88
C ALA A 121 -0.55 4.44 -5.55
N MET A 122 0.38 4.64 -4.62
CA MET A 122 0.30 4.12 -3.27
C MET A 122 -0.41 5.15 -2.37
N TRP A 123 -1.68 5.37 -2.62
CA TRP A 123 -2.51 6.41 -2.03
C TRP A 123 -2.46 6.50 -0.50
N THR A 124 -2.24 5.36 0.20
CA THR A 124 -2.14 5.28 1.66
C THR A 124 -1.08 6.22 2.23
N ARG A 125 0.05 6.43 1.52
CA ARG A 125 1.12 7.36 1.94
C ARG A 125 0.69 8.83 1.89
N PHE A 126 -0.25 9.15 1.01
CA PHE A 126 -0.74 10.52 0.79
C PHE A 126 -1.91 10.90 1.70
N LEU A 127 -2.64 9.90 2.23
CA LEU A 127 -3.74 10.15 3.16
C LEU A 127 -3.24 10.83 4.44
N PRO A 128 -4.01 11.76 5.02
CA PRO A 128 -3.60 12.51 6.23
C PRO A 128 -3.16 11.63 7.39
N ALA A 129 -3.82 10.48 7.62
CA ALA A 129 -3.42 9.55 8.66
C ALA A 129 -2.07 8.86 8.38
N GLY A 130 -1.78 8.53 7.12
CA GLY A 130 -0.49 7.97 6.70
C GLY A 130 0.65 8.96 6.94
N ARG A 131 0.47 10.22 6.52
CA ARG A 131 1.44 11.30 6.76
C ARG A 131 1.67 11.54 8.24
N ALA A 132 0.59 11.62 9.03
CA ALA A 132 0.68 11.77 10.47
C ALA A 132 1.42 10.60 11.14
N LEU A 133 1.24 9.36 10.66
CA LEU A 133 2.01 8.21 11.14
C LEU A 133 3.51 8.44 10.96
N LYS A 134 3.96 8.84 9.77
CA LYS A 134 5.38 9.13 9.50
C LYS A 134 5.91 10.23 10.39
N GLU A 135 5.18 11.32 10.57
CA GLU A 135 5.54 12.43 11.45
C GLU A 135 5.68 11.98 12.92
N LYS A 136 4.73 11.16 13.43
CA LYS A 136 4.78 10.62 14.80
C LYS A 136 5.99 9.71 15.02
N ILE A 137 6.34 8.88 14.02
CA ILE A 137 7.53 8.03 14.10
C ILE A 137 8.81 8.89 14.08
N ALA A 138 8.90 9.88 13.20
CA ALA A 138 10.03 10.81 13.15
C ALA A 138 10.20 11.60 14.46
N ALA A 139 9.09 11.98 15.10
CA ALA A 139 9.06 12.65 16.40
C ALA A 139 9.28 11.69 17.60
N ARG A 140 9.54 10.40 17.37
CA ARG A 140 9.72 9.37 18.42
C ARG A 140 8.57 9.29 19.42
N ALA A 141 7.32 9.47 18.96
CA ALA A 141 6.14 9.51 19.82
C ALA A 141 5.92 8.24 20.67
N VAL A 142 6.57 7.13 20.32
CA VAL A 142 6.55 5.84 21.06
C VAL A 142 7.96 5.36 21.42
N GLY A 143 8.92 6.29 21.52
CA GLY A 143 10.32 5.98 21.80
C GLY A 143 11.04 5.32 20.62
N GLN A 144 11.96 4.40 20.92
CA GLN A 144 12.67 3.63 19.90
C GLN A 144 11.74 2.53 19.35
N VAL A 145 11.45 2.58 18.05
CA VAL A 145 10.69 1.52 17.38
C VAL A 145 11.49 0.22 17.37
N ARG A 146 10.84 -0.87 17.77
CA ARG A 146 11.43 -2.21 17.83
C ARG A 146 10.77 -3.17 16.85
N LEU A 147 9.44 -3.09 16.74
CA LEU A 147 8.64 -3.99 15.91
C LEU A 147 7.62 -3.20 15.09
N VAL A 148 7.29 -3.71 13.94
CA VAL A 148 6.13 -3.31 13.15
C VAL A 148 5.35 -4.56 12.75
N ALA A 149 4.03 -4.50 12.83
CA ALA A 149 3.16 -5.60 12.45
C ALA A 149 2.09 -5.10 11.47
N GLY A 150 1.82 -5.87 10.42
CA GLY A 150 0.81 -5.54 9.44
C GLY A 150 0.12 -6.78 8.88
N ASN A 151 -1.16 -6.65 8.58
CA ASN A 151 -1.90 -7.71 7.93
C ASN A 151 -2.96 -7.14 6.98
N PHE A 152 -3.29 -7.94 5.97
CA PHE A 152 -4.40 -7.66 5.08
C PHE A 152 -4.97 -8.98 4.54
N GLY A 153 -6.29 -9.16 4.67
CA GLY A 153 -6.92 -10.38 4.19
C GLY A 153 -8.35 -10.19 3.75
N SER A 154 -8.71 -10.86 2.67
CA SER A 154 -10.08 -10.92 2.18
C SER A 154 -10.43 -12.34 1.77
N SER A 155 -11.46 -12.93 2.40
CA SER A 155 -11.91 -14.27 2.05
C SER A 155 -12.64 -14.25 0.71
N GLN A 156 -11.96 -14.72 -0.34
CA GLN A 156 -12.50 -14.79 -1.69
C GLN A 156 -12.55 -16.23 -2.19
N VAL A 157 -13.53 -16.55 -3.03
CA VAL A 157 -13.57 -17.83 -3.76
C VAL A 157 -12.57 -17.71 -4.92
N PRO A 158 -11.68 -18.68 -5.14
CA PRO A 158 -10.79 -18.68 -6.29
C PRO A 158 -11.57 -18.70 -7.60
N ASP A 159 -11.34 -17.66 -8.39
CA ASP A 159 -11.87 -17.56 -9.76
C ASP A 159 -10.68 -17.20 -10.67
N PRO A 160 -10.26 -18.10 -11.57
CA PRO A 160 -9.14 -17.85 -12.47
C PRO A 160 -9.39 -16.69 -13.44
N ASN A 161 -10.62 -16.19 -13.57
CA ASN A 161 -10.93 -15.02 -14.37
C ASN A 161 -10.84 -13.71 -13.58
N SER A 162 -10.75 -13.76 -12.25
CA SER A 162 -10.59 -12.56 -11.43
C SER A 162 -9.13 -12.10 -11.42
N GLY A 163 -8.89 -10.80 -11.29
CA GLY A 163 -7.54 -10.25 -11.21
C GLY A 163 -6.72 -10.80 -10.04
N MET A 164 -7.37 -11.16 -8.92
CA MET A 164 -6.71 -11.72 -7.75
C MET A 164 -6.11 -13.11 -7.99
N PHE A 165 -6.82 -13.97 -8.74
CA PHE A 165 -6.43 -15.37 -8.92
C PHE A 165 -5.93 -15.71 -10.34
N ASN A 166 -5.76 -14.71 -11.21
CA ASN A 166 -5.27 -14.91 -12.57
C ASN A 166 -3.76 -14.60 -12.66
N PRO A 167 -2.89 -15.63 -12.83
CA PRO A 167 -1.45 -15.40 -12.94
C PRO A 167 -1.06 -14.55 -14.16
N ASN A 168 -1.84 -14.62 -15.26
CA ASN A 168 -1.55 -13.89 -16.49
C ASN A 168 -1.80 -12.38 -16.37
N THR A 169 -2.58 -11.95 -15.37
CA THR A 169 -2.85 -10.54 -15.11
C THR A 169 -2.07 -9.96 -13.93
N GLY A 170 -1.14 -10.73 -13.36
CA GLY A 170 -0.36 -10.34 -12.20
C GLY A 170 -1.09 -10.57 -10.88
N GLY A 171 -1.89 -11.66 -10.79
CA GLY A 171 -2.61 -12.04 -9.57
C GLY A 171 -1.69 -12.50 -8.43
N GLY A 172 -2.29 -12.70 -7.28
CA GLY A 172 -1.69 -13.17 -6.05
C GLY A 172 -1.90 -12.23 -4.85
N ALA A 173 -1.96 -12.81 -3.66
CA ALA A 173 -2.10 -12.07 -2.40
C ALA A 173 -0.92 -11.12 -2.18
N LEU A 174 0.29 -11.50 -2.56
CA LEU A 174 1.46 -10.63 -2.45
C LEU A 174 1.33 -9.38 -3.32
N ALA A 175 0.91 -9.52 -4.58
CA ALA A 175 0.75 -8.41 -5.50
C ALA A 175 -0.38 -7.44 -5.08
N HIS A 176 -1.51 -7.99 -4.67
CA HIS A 176 -2.70 -7.17 -4.40
C HIS A 176 -2.82 -6.69 -2.97
N LEU A 177 -2.38 -7.47 -1.99
CA LEU A 177 -2.59 -7.20 -0.56
C LEU A 177 -1.31 -6.78 0.16
N ALA A 178 -0.17 -7.48 -0.06
CA ALA A 178 1.06 -7.18 0.65
C ALA A 178 1.67 -5.82 0.29
N ALA A 179 1.40 -5.29 -0.90
CA ALA A 179 1.91 -3.99 -1.33
C ALA A 179 1.65 -2.86 -0.31
N TYR A 180 0.50 -2.86 0.36
CA TYR A 180 0.14 -1.82 1.34
C TYR A 180 0.98 -1.86 2.62
N PRO A 181 0.99 -2.96 3.41
CA PRO A 181 1.80 -3.01 4.63
C PRO A 181 3.31 -2.97 4.33
N LEU A 182 3.77 -3.53 3.20
CA LEU A 182 5.16 -3.45 2.77
C LEU A 182 5.56 -2.00 2.45
N SER A 183 4.76 -1.30 1.65
CA SER A 183 5.04 0.09 1.29
C SER A 183 5.07 1.00 2.52
N LEU A 184 4.16 0.83 3.48
CA LEU A 184 4.20 1.58 4.74
C LEU A 184 5.46 1.24 5.55
N GLY A 185 5.76 -0.04 5.74
CA GLY A 185 6.96 -0.46 6.49
C GLY A 185 8.24 0.08 5.89
N GLN A 186 8.42 -0.02 4.58
CA GLN A 186 9.61 0.50 3.89
C GLN A 186 9.68 2.03 3.90
N TRP A 187 8.56 2.71 3.77
CA TRP A 187 8.52 4.17 3.86
C TRP A 187 8.94 4.71 5.22
N LEU A 188 8.65 3.95 6.29
CA LEU A 188 9.00 4.32 7.66
C LEU A 188 10.43 3.94 8.03
N PHE A 189 10.94 2.80 7.55
CA PHE A 189 12.17 2.18 8.05
C PHE A 189 13.22 1.86 6.98
N GLY A 190 12.93 2.13 5.70
CA GLY A 190 13.80 1.79 4.56
C GLY A 190 13.59 0.37 4.04
N ALA A 191 14.31 0.00 2.98
CA ALA A 191 14.24 -1.33 2.38
C ALA A 191 14.78 -2.41 3.35
N PRO A 192 14.15 -3.60 3.43
CA PRO A 192 14.59 -4.64 4.36
C PRO A 192 15.88 -5.32 3.91
N THR A 193 16.77 -5.55 4.86
CA THR A 193 18.06 -6.25 4.65
C THR A 193 17.88 -7.77 4.63
N LEU A 194 16.91 -8.31 5.39
CA LEU A 194 16.58 -9.73 5.45
C LEU A 194 15.09 -9.95 5.18
N VAL A 195 14.77 -11.01 4.45
CA VAL A 195 13.41 -11.48 4.17
C VAL A 195 13.32 -12.97 4.48
N GLN A 196 12.34 -13.36 5.29
CA GLN A 196 11.95 -14.75 5.54
C GLN A 196 10.45 -14.86 5.31
N ALA A 197 9.99 -15.91 4.62
CA ALA A 197 8.58 -16.04 4.29
C ALA A 197 8.17 -17.50 4.20
N ILE A 198 6.91 -17.77 4.53
CA ILE A 198 6.18 -19.00 4.24
C ILE A 198 4.85 -18.64 3.58
N GLY A 199 4.30 -19.55 2.78
CA GLY A 199 3.03 -19.31 2.12
C GLY A 199 2.51 -20.49 1.33
N THR A 200 1.34 -20.32 0.75
CA THR A 200 0.66 -21.31 -0.06
C THR A 200 0.45 -20.81 -1.49
N ILE A 201 0.66 -21.69 -2.45
CA ILE A 201 0.30 -21.49 -3.85
C ILE A 201 -1.02 -22.22 -4.10
N GLY A 202 -2.02 -21.50 -4.56
CA GLY A 202 -3.33 -22.06 -4.84
C GLY A 202 -3.42 -22.78 -6.18
N PRO A 203 -4.57 -23.40 -6.47
CA PRO A 203 -4.77 -24.21 -7.67
C PRO A 203 -4.65 -23.42 -8.98
N THR A 204 -4.78 -22.10 -8.95
CA THR A 204 -4.58 -21.23 -10.12
C THR A 204 -3.11 -20.88 -10.37
N GLY A 205 -2.19 -21.27 -9.47
CA GLY A 205 -0.75 -21.00 -9.59
C GLY A 205 -0.31 -19.66 -8.99
N VAL A 206 -1.21 -18.89 -8.36
CA VAL A 206 -0.85 -17.67 -7.62
C VAL A 206 -0.65 -17.95 -6.13
N ASP A 207 0.12 -17.09 -5.45
CA ASP A 207 0.19 -17.08 -4.00
C ASP A 207 -1.16 -16.64 -3.40
N GLU A 208 -1.75 -17.47 -2.54
CA GLU A 208 -3.04 -17.20 -1.90
C GLU A 208 -2.89 -16.73 -0.46
N ASP A 209 -1.89 -17.27 0.27
CA ASP A 209 -1.56 -16.89 1.63
C ASP A 209 -0.05 -16.70 1.78
N ALA A 210 0.36 -15.73 2.57
CA ALA A 210 1.75 -15.52 2.90
C ALA A 210 1.90 -14.94 4.31
N ALA A 211 2.86 -15.47 5.08
CA ALA A 211 3.37 -14.85 6.29
C ALA A 211 4.86 -14.61 6.14
N PHE A 212 5.34 -13.42 6.51
CA PHE A 212 6.73 -13.06 6.29
C PHE A 212 7.27 -12.13 7.36
N GLN A 213 8.58 -12.24 7.58
CA GLN A 213 9.33 -11.42 8.51
C GLN A 213 10.44 -10.67 7.77
N LEU A 214 10.60 -9.41 8.13
CA LEU A 214 11.55 -8.50 7.52
C LEU A 214 12.45 -7.90 8.60
N LEU A 215 13.74 -7.76 8.31
CA LEU A 215 14.64 -6.97 9.14
C LEU A 215 14.92 -5.66 8.39
N TYR A 216 14.50 -4.56 8.98
CA TYR A 216 14.76 -3.22 8.47
C TYR A 216 16.06 -2.64 9.01
N PRO A 217 16.65 -1.62 8.35
CA PRO A 217 17.75 -0.83 8.90
C PRO A 217 17.47 -0.37 10.33
N GLY A 218 18.49 -0.33 11.17
CA GLY A 218 18.33 0.02 12.58
C GLY A 218 17.77 -1.09 13.48
N GLY A 219 17.59 -2.31 12.94
CA GLY A 219 17.18 -3.51 13.70
C GLY A 219 15.68 -3.59 13.99
N VAL A 220 14.84 -2.84 13.29
CA VAL A 220 13.39 -2.95 13.39
C VAL A 220 12.95 -4.24 12.70
N ILE A 221 12.17 -5.07 13.40
CA ILE A 221 11.61 -6.31 12.83
C ILE A 221 10.18 -6.07 12.37
N GLY A 222 9.90 -6.38 11.11
CA GLY A 222 8.56 -6.41 10.54
C GLY A 222 7.96 -7.81 10.57
N SER A 223 6.71 -7.95 11.01
CA SER A 223 5.97 -9.22 10.99
C SER A 223 4.64 -9.01 10.27
N TYR A 224 4.45 -9.73 9.17
CA TYR A 224 3.33 -9.51 8.27
C TYR A 224 2.67 -10.82 7.85
N PHE A 225 1.37 -10.75 7.58
CA PHE A 225 0.67 -11.81 6.85
C PHE A 225 -0.41 -11.23 5.94
N VAL A 226 -0.64 -11.90 4.82
CA VAL A 226 -1.69 -11.57 3.87
C VAL A 226 -2.40 -12.84 3.41
N SER A 227 -3.69 -12.72 3.13
CA SER A 227 -4.49 -13.85 2.64
C SER A 227 -5.57 -13.39 1.66
N ALA A 228 -5.66 -14.06 0.52
CA ALA A 228 -6.79 -13.95 -0.40
C ALA A 228 -7.93 -14.92 0.00
N ARG A 229 -7.70 -15.82 0.98
CA ARG A 229 -8.61 -16.89 1.36
C ARG A 229 -9.17 -16.77 2.78
N ALA A 230 -8.57 -15.93 3.60
CA ALA A 230 -9.00 -15.70 4.97
C ALA A 230 -9.26 -14.21 5.22
N TRP A 231 -10.22 -13.93 6.07
CA TRP A 231 -10.44 -12.57 6.56
C TRP A 231 -9.35 -12.18 7.56
N ALA A 232 -8.88 -10.93 7.47
CA ALA A 232 -7.97 -10.33 8.45
C ALA A 232 -8.45 -8.91 8.82
N PRO A 233 -7.98 -8.37 9.96
CA PRO A 233 -8.38 -7.03 10.42
C PRO A 233 -7.86 -5.87 9.58
N ASP A 234 -7.02 -6.10 8.57
CA ASP A 234 -6.34 -5.06 7.76
C ASP A 234 -5.58 -4.05 8.62
N ALA A 235 -4.89 -4.55 9.64
CA ALA A 235 -4.25 -3.74 10.66
C ALA A 235 -2.81 -3.38 10.30
N PHE A 236 -2.35 -2.24 10.84
CA PHE A 236 -0.94 -1.85 10.83
C PHE A 236 -0.59 -1.21 12.17
N GLN A 237 0.50 -1.69 12.80
CA GLN A 237 0.92 -1.27 14.14
C GLN A 237 2.42 -1.06 14.18
N VAL A 238 2.85 -0.02 14.89
CA VAL A 238 4.25 0.27 15.19
C VAL A 238 4.44 0.22 16.70
N LEU A 239 5.38 -0.61 17.15
CA LEU A 239 5.62 -0.89 18.57
C LEU A 239 7.01 -0.36 18.94
N GLY A 240 7.02 0.56 19.89
CA GLY A 240 8.24 1.20 20.41
C GLY A 240 8.52 0.87 21.86
N SER A 241 9.63 1.43 22.39
CA SER A 241 10.05 1.26 23.78
C SER A 241 9.08 1.93 24.78
N ASP A 242 8.41 2.98 24.36
CA ASP A 242 7.59 3.84 25.24
C ASP A 242 6.10 3.82 24.82
N GLY A 243 5.70 2.80 24.05
CA GLY A 243 4.31 2.63 23.64
C GLY A 243 4.13 2.06 22.24
N MET A 244 2.93 2.27 21.68
CA MET A 244 2.58 1.79 20.35
C MET A 244 1.68 2.77 19.58
N ILE A 245 1.74 2.72 18.26
CA ILE A 245 0.79 3.38 17.37
C ILE A 245 0.07 2.31 16.58
N ALA A 246 -1.27 2.30 16.64
CA ALA A 246 -2.09 1.48 15.75
C ALA A 246 -2.82 2.38 14.75
N VAL A 247 -2.80 1.99 13.48
CA VAL A 247 -3.58 2.64 12.43
C VAL A 247 -5.06 2.33 12.62
N ARG A 248 -5.90 3.36 12.63
CA ARG A 248 -7.36 3.21 12.64
C ARG A 248 -7.92 3.08 11.23
N GLY A 249 -8.84 2.15 11.07
CA GLY A 249 -9.36 1.73 9.78
C GLY A 249 -8.50 0.65 9.17
N SER A 250 -8.67 0.41 7.88
CA SER A 250 -7.85 -0.52 7.13
C SER A 250 -6.46 0.08 6.84
N VAL A 251 -5.43 -0.77 6.77
CA VAL A 251 -4.09 -0.39 6.28
C VAL A 251 -4.15 0.28 4.89
N VAL A 252 -5.17 -0.06 4.10
CA VAL A 252 -5.40 0.51 2.77
C VAL A 252 -5.95 1.93 2.85
N ARG A 253 -6.84 2.19 3.82
CA ARG A 253 -7.59 3.44 3.93
C ARG A 253 -7.63 3.94 5.37
N PRO A 254 -6.48 4.34 5.93
CA PRO A 254 -6.39 4.83 7.27
C PRO A 254 -7.11 6.18 7.43
N TYR A 255 -7.87 6.33 8.53
CA TYR A 255 -8.52 7.59 8.88
C TYR A 255 -8.13 8.11 10.27
N GLY A 256 -7.20 7.43 10.94
CA GLY A 256 -6.76 7.85 12.27
C GLY A 256 -5.62 7.01 12.82
N LEU A 257 -5.17 7.39 14.00
CA LEU A 257 -4.14 6.71 14.78
C LEU A 257 -4.61 6.57 16.23
N ASP A 258 -4.39 5.39 16.81
CA ASP A 258 -4.45 5.16 18.25
C ASP A 258 -3.02 5.13 18.80
N ILE A 259 -2.68 6.09 19.63
CA ILE A 259 -1.37 6.20 20.25
C ILE A 259 -1.51 5.81 21.73
N VAL A 260 -0.85 4.74 22.11
CA VAL A 260 -0.73 4.29 23.51
C VAL A 260 0.68 4.60 23.97
N GLU A 261 0.78 5.46 24.98
CA GLU A 261 2.04 5.76 25.65
C GLU A 261 2.12 4.90 26.92
N GLU A 262 3.20 4.18 27.10
CA GLU A 262 3.44 3.32 28.26
C GLU A 262 4.93 3.33 28.61
N ALA A 263 5.23 3.70 29.85
CA ALA A 263 6.63 3.73 30.31
C ALA A 263 7.21 2.31 30.36
N PRO A 264 8.50 2.14 30.07
CA PRO A 264 9.19 0.85 30.20
C PRO A 264 8.99 0.24 31.57
N LEU A 265 8.72 -1.06 31.61
CA LEU A 265 8.60 -1.78 32.86
C LEU A 265 9.95 -1.76 33.59
N LYS A 266 9.94 -1.31 34.84
CA LYS A 266 11.11 -1.42 35.72
C LYS A 266 11.29 -2.90 36.13
N PRO A 267 12.54 -3.35 36.32
CA PRO A 267 12.77 -4.69 36.85
C PRO A 267 11.92 -4.92 38.10
N GLU A 268 11.20 -6.00 38.14
CA GLU A 268 10.34 -6.36 39.27
C GLU A 268 11.24 -6.66 40.48
N GLN A 269 11.31 -5.76 41.44
CA GLN A 269 11.92 -6.06 42.71
C GLN A 269 11.00 -7.03 43.44
N ALA A 270 11.54 -8.19 43.89
CA ALA A 270 10.79 -9.16 44.64
C ALA A 270 10.12 -8.50 45.86
N GLN A 271 8.81 -8.26 45.75
CA GLN A 271 8.05 -7.69 46.86
C GLN A 271 7.64 -8.83 47.80
N PHE A 272 8.34 -8.92 48.93
CA PHE A 272 7.95 -9.81 50.04
C PHE A 272 7.08 -9.02 51.02
N GLY A 273 5.88 -9.51 51.31
CA GLY A 273 5.02 -8.90 52.33
C GLY A 273 3.52 -9.04 52.09
N LEU A 274 2.73 -8.54 53.00
CA LEU A 274 1.26 -8.65 53.03
C LEU A 274 0.61 -8.09 51.74
N LYS A 275 1.14 -6.99 51.18
CA LYS A 275 0.68 -6.39 49.92
C LYS A 275 0.86 -7.30 48.70
N ALA A 276 1.96 -8.08 48.65
CA ALA A 276 2.20 -9.04 47.60
C ALA A 276 1.23 -10.24 47.65
N ARG A 277 0.95 -10.71 48.89
CA ARG A 277 -0.05 -11.75 49.12
C ARG A 277 -1.48 -11.31 48.78
N LEU A 278 -1.86 -10.08 49.11
CA LEU A 278 -3.16 -9.52 48.75
C LEU A 278 -3.34 -9.37 47.23
N LYS A 279 -2.31 -8.99 46.50
CA LYS A 279 -2.36 -8.92 45.03
C LYS A 279 -2.57 -10.29 44.38
N GLN A 280 -2.12 -11.39 45.01
CA GLN A 280 -2.30 -12.77 44.52
C GLN A 280 -3.63 -13.39 44.95
N HIS A 281 -4.45 -12.69 45.78
CA HIS A 281 -5.73 -13.23 46.23
C HIS A 281 -6.76 -13.25 45.10
N GLY A 282 -7.41 -14.40 44.87
CA GLY A 282 -8.37 -14.59 43.78
C GLY A 282 -9.51 -13.58 43.68
N LEU A 283 -9.91 -13.01 44.83
CA LEU A 283 -10.94 -11.95 44.89
C LEU A 283 -10.47 -10.65 44.25
N VAL A 284 -9.18 -10.28 44.42
CA VAL A 284 -8.58 -9.09 43.86
C VAL A 284 -8.49 -9.23 42.33
N HIS A 285 -8.16 -10.43 41.85
CA HIS A 285 -8.16 -10.74 40.40
C HIS A 285 -9.56 -10.68 39.80
N ARG A 286 -10.60 -11.19 40.50
CA ARG A 286 -12.00 -11.07 40.06
C ARG A 286 -12.46 -9.62 39.97
N ILE A 287 -12.15 -8.80 40.96
CA ILE A 287 -12.49 -7.37 40.98
C ILE A 287 -11.78 -6.64 39.86
N ALA A 288 -10.48 -6.93 39.61
CA ALA A 288 -9.73 -6.34 38.53
C ALA A 288 -10.29 -6.73 37.14
N GLN A 289 -10.76 -7.98 36.97
CA GLN A 289 -11.43 -8.43 35.74
C GLN A 289 -12.78 -7.74 35.52
N VAL A 290 -13.62 -7.61 36.58
CA VAL A 290 -14.94 -6.96 36.51
C VAL A 290 -14.78 -5.46 36.26
N MET A 291 -13.77 -4.80 36.86
CA MET A 291 -13.51 -3.38 36.65
C MET A 291 -12.86 -3.06 35.30
N GLY A 292 -12.61 -4.08 34.44
CA GLY A 292 -12.06 -3.87 33.11
C GLY A 292 -10.72 -3.11 33.12
N ARG A 293 -9.95 -3.24 34.20
CA ARG A 293 -8.60 -2.66 34.28
C ARG A 293 -7.66 -3.48 33.41
N SER A 294 -7.73 -3.21 32.11
CA SER A 294 -6.59 -3.47 31.25
C SER A 294 -5.42 -2.67 31.83
N SER A 295 -4.36 -3.34 32.20
CA SER A 295 -3.12 -2.70 32.67
C SER A 295 -2.41 -1.92 31.56
N ARG A 296 -2.94 -1.93 30.35
CA ARG A 296 -2.39 -1.20 29.20
C ARG A 296 -2.97 0.21 29.17
N GLY A 297 -2.10 1.20 28.96
CA GLY A 297 -2.43 2.62 28.95
C GLY A 297 -3.65 2.94 28.05
N ARG A 298 -4.40 3.97 28.41
CA ARG A 298 -5.49 4.47 27.57
C ARG A 298 -4.89 5.16 26.36
N GLY A 299 -5.07 4.57 25.17
CA GLY A 299 -4.65 5.17 23.93
C GLY A 299 -5.39 6.49 23.64
N LYS A 300 -4.66 7.47 23.13
CA LYS A 300 -5.23 8.70 22.56
C LYS A 300 -5.61 8.44 21.10
N ALA A 301 -6.90 8.59 20.79
CA ALA A 301 -7.40 8.44 19.43
C ALA A 301 -7.26 9.76 18.66
N HIS A 302 -6.52 9.75 17.57
CA HIS A 302 -6.41 10.86 16.63
C HIS A 302 -7.15 10.50 15.35
N ARG A 303 -8.08 11.36 14.93
CA ARG A 303 -8.84 11.17 13.69
C ARG A 303 -8.40 12.21 12.65
N TYR A 304 -8.22 11.76 11.42
CA TYR A 304 -7.82 12.58 10.29
C TYR A 304 -8.88 12.44 9.20
N HIS A 305 -9.77 13.43 9.16
CA HIS A 305 -10.82 13.47 8.15
C HIS A 305 -10.26 13.99 6.81
N TYR A 306 -10.77 13.48 5.72
CA TYR A 306 -10.45 13.96 4.38
C TYR A 306 -11.70 13.97 3.49
N ALA A 307 -11.71 14.87 2.50
CA ALA A 307 -12.79 14.98 1.54
C ALA A 307 -12.77 13.84 0.51
N GLY A 308 -13.89 13.60 -0.13
CA GLY A 308 -13.99 12.63 -1.22
C GLY A 308 -13.63 11.20 -0.83
N ASN A 309 -13.06 10.47 -1.77
CA ASN A 309 -12.63 9.08 -1.58
C ASN A 309 -11.12 8.92 -1.31
N GLY A 310 -10.35 10.01 -1.33
CA GLY A 310 -8.92 10.04 -1.01
C GLY A 310 -7.96 9.95 -2.21
N TYR A 311 -8.42 9.62 -3.41
CA TYR A 311 -7.57 9.54 -4.61
C TYR A 311 -7.03 10.89 -5.08
N HIS A 312 -7.72 11.98 -4.74
CA HIS A 312 -7.26 13.34 -5.09
C HIS A 312 -5.90 13.70 -4.49
N TYR A 313 -5.52 13.15 -3.31
CA TYR A 313 -4.22 13.47 -2.70
C TYR A 313 -3.02 13.04 -3.54
N GLU A 314 -3.08 11.86 -4.15
CA GLU A 314 -2.00 11.42 -5.05
C GLU A 314 -2.03 12.20 -6.38
N ALA A 315 -3.21 12.55 -6.88
CA ALA A 315 -3.34 13.38 -8.08
C ALA A 315 -2.79 14.80 -7.85
N GLU A 316 -3.04 15.40 -6.68
CA GLU A 316 -2.50 16.69 -6.28
C GLU A 316 -0.97 16.65 -6.12
N GLU A 317 -0.41 15.57 -5.57
CA GLU A 317 1.04 15.36 -5.49
C GLU A 317 1.67 15.31 -6.89
N VAL A 318 1.09 14.53 -7.81
CA VAL A 318 1.56 14.47 -9.21
C VAL A 318 1.60 15.87 -9.82
N ARG A 319 0.51 16.63 -9.71
CA ARG A 319 0.43 18.02 -10.22
C ARG A 319 1.50 18.90 -9.58
N ALA A 320 1.67 18.83 -8.26
CA ALA A 320 2.64 19.65 -7.54
C ALA A 320 4.09 19.32 -7.93
N CYS A 321 4.42 18.04 -8.13
CA CYS A 321 5.73 17.60 -8.55
C CYS A 321 6.03 18.02 -10.00
N ILE A 322 5.11 17.80 -10.92
CA ILE A 322 5.25 18.22 -12.33
C ILE A 322 5.41 19.74 -12.41
N GLY A 323 4.61 20.51 -11.65
CA GLY A 323 4.70 21.97 -11.62
C GLY A 323 6.05 22.51 -11.11
N LYS A 324 6.81 21.68 -10.38
CA LYS A 324 8.19 21.98 -9.90
C LYS A 324 9.28 21.42 -10.82
N GLY A 325 8.93 20.74 -11.92
CA GLY A 325 9.87 20.07 -12.79
C GLY A 325 10.52 18.83 -12.16
N ALA A 326 9.89 18.24 -11.12
CA ALA A 326 10.40 17.02 -10.50
C ALA A 326 10.07 15.79 -11.37
N VAL A 327 10.96 14.80 -11.36
CA VAL A 327 10.80 13.54 -12.10
C VAL A 327 10.11 12.47 -11.24
N GLU A 328 10.09 12.62 -9.92
CA GLU A 328 9.49 11.70 -8.95
C GLU A 328 9.02 12.45 -7.71
N SER A 329 8.17 11.82 -6.89
CA SER A 329 7.70 12.37 -5.61
C SER A 329 8.65 12.00 -4.47
N ALA A 330 8.90 12.93 -3.55
CA ALA A 330 9.63 12.66 -2.32
C ALA A 330 8.82 11.79 -1.32
N ILE A 331 7.51 11.68 -1.48
CA ILE A 331 6.63 10.86 -0.63
C ILE A 331 6.62 9.41 -1.13
N MET A 332 6.69 9.22 -2.45
CA MET A 332 6.74 7.93 -3.12
C MET A 332 7.85 7.94 -4.19
N PRO A 333 9.13 7.92 -3.77
CA PRO A 333 10.25 7.86 -4.70
C PRO A 333 10.20 6.58 -5.54
N LEU A 334 10.71 6.64 -6.75
CA LEU A 334 10.77 5.48 -7.65
C LEU A 334 11.59 4.33 -7.06
N ASP A 335 12.66 4.64 -6.32
CA ASP A 335 13.47 3.63 -5.64
C ASP A 335 12.67 2.88 -4.55
N ASP A 336 11.72 3.54 -3.89
CA ASP A 336 10.81 2.87 -2.95
C ASP A 336 9.90 1.86 -3.66
N SER A 337 9.37 2.22 -4.83
CA SER A 337 8.52 1.31 -5.64
C SER A 337 9.33 0.10 -6.13
N VAL A 338 10.56 0.32 -6.58
CA VAL A 338 11.48 -0.77 -6.96
C VAL A 338 11.77 -1.67 -5.77
N ALA A 339 12.13 -1.11 -4.61
CA ALA A 339 12.45 -1.86 -3.41
C ALA A 339 11.25 -2.66 -2.85
N VAL A 340 10.01 -2.14 -2.99
CA VAL A 340 8.79 -2.91 -2.66
C VAL A 340 8.65 -4.11 -3.59
N ALA A 341 8.81 -3.92 -4.90
CA ALA A 341 8.76 -4.99 -5.88
C ALA A 341 9.84 -6.06 -5.63
N GLU A 342 11.08 -5.65 -5.33
CA GLU A 342 12.17 -6.56 -4.94
C GLU A 342 11.83 -7.39 -3.70
N THR A 343 11.23 -6.75 -2.71
CA THR A 343 10.80 -7.43 -1.48
C THR A 343 9.72 -8.47 -1.78
N VAL A 344 8.73 -8.13 -2.62
CA VAL A 344 7.69 -9.06 -3.08
C VAL A 344 8.32 -10.23 -3.84
N ASP A 345 9.27 -10.00 -4.74
CA ASP A 345 9.95 -11.05 -5.49
C ASP A 345 10.77 -11.98 -4.57
N ARG A 346 11.45 -11.44 -3.56
CA ARG A 346 12.16 -12.23 -2.54
C ARG A 346 11.21 -13.10 -1.71
N ILE A 347 10.06 -12.56 -1.28
CA ILE A 347 9.02 -13.31 -0.57
C ILE A 347 8.50 -14.45 -1.46
N ARG A 348 8.16 -14.15 -2.71
CA ARG A 348 7.65 -15.12 -3.68
C ARG A 348 8.66 -16.24 -3.96
N ALA A 349 9.95 -15.90 -4.09
CA ALA A 349 11.02 -16.87 -4.26
C ALA A 349 11.16 -17.81 -3.06
N ALA A 350 11.08 -17.28 -1.83
CA ALA A 350 11.13 -18.07 -0.60
C ALA A 350 9.96 -19.07 -0.52
N ILE A 351 8.73 -18.64 -0.84
CA ILE A 351 7.53 -19.50 -0.85
C ILE A 351 7.67 -20.62 -1.88
N ARG A 352 8.10 -20.29 -3.11
CA ARG A 352 8.29 -21.31 -4.18
C ARG A 352 9.40 -22.30 -3.87
N GLY A 353 10.49 -21.84 -3.23
CA GLY A 353 11.58 -22.71 -2.80
C GLY A 353 11.13 -23.75 -1.75
N GLN A 354 10.21 -23.40 -0.87
CA GLN A 354 9.63 -24.32 0.11
C GLN A 354 8.72 -25.36 -0.56
N ALA A 355 7.88 -24.98 -1.49
CA ALA A 355 7.01 -25.89 -2.22
C ALA A 355 7.81 -26.96 -2.98
N ALA A 356 8.94 -26.58 -3.57
CA ALA A 356 9.84 -27.51 -4.26
C ALA A 356 10.57 -28.48 -3.29
N GLY A 357 10.89 -28.05 -2.06
CA GLY A 357 11.58 -28.85 -1.05
C GLY A 357 10.68 -29.80 -0.23
N SER A 358 9.39 -29.48 -0.12
CA SER A 358 8.45 -30.25 0.71
C SER A 358 7.77 -31.44 0.00
N GLY A 359 7.91 -31.57 -1.32
CA GLY A 359 7.30 -32.68 -2.08
C GLY A 359 5.78 -32.77 -1.98
N VAL A 360 5.13 -31.76 -1.48
CA VAL A 360 3.67 -31.66 -1.39
C VAL A 360 3.18 -30.92 -2.63
N ALA A 361 2.80 -31.72 -3.64
CA ALA A 361 2.08 -31.27 -4.83
C ALA A 361 0.56 -31.38 -4.56
#